data_013f2ce19b97a1f9e6718157bf9dd16a
#
_entry.id   013f2ce19b97a1f9e6718157bf9dd16a
#
_cell.length_a   1.000
_cell.length_b   1.000
_cell.length_c   1.000
_cell.angle_alpha   90.00
_cell.angle_beta   90.00
_cell.angle_gamma   90.00
#
_symmetry.space_group_name_H-M   'P 1'
#
loop_
_entity.id
_entity.type
_entity.pdbx_description
1 polymer ?
#
loop_
_entity_poly.entity_id
_entity_poly.type
_entity_poly.pdbx_seq_one_letter_code
_entity_poly.pdbx_strand_id
1 'polypeptide(L)'
;LQTLLCSNNQLHRIDSDLAGRLPNLKMLILTNNRFEDLDSITNVKLFPKLQILSFVDNMVSKRPDYRLYVIARCPKLKVLDFKPVTRLEREQAAAIFAEPSVLKRKQAQRDDAWKESKRAQLSEPLSREHKEALKRLVIGAQTTEEIERLETIINEGVFTAEVAELLNSRAQHYE
;
A
#
# COMPACT_ATOMS: atom_id res chain seq x y z
N LEU A 1 7.05 -31.58 -5.65
CA LEU A 1 8.45 -31.20 -5.51
C LEU A 1 8.54 -29.88 -4.75
N GLN A 2 9.44 -29.79 -3.75
CA GLN A 2 9.67 -28.55 -2.98
C GLN A 2 11.05 -27.93 -3.25
N THR A 3 11.99 -28.73 -3.69
CA THR A 3 13.36 -28.34 -3.97
C THR A 3 13.76 -28.78 -5.36
N LEU A 4 14.32 -27.88 -6.15
CA LEU A 4 14.86 -28.15 -7.48
C LEU A 4 16.28 -27.59 -7.56
N LEU A 5 17.25 -28.46 -7.78
CA LEU A 5 18.67 -28.14 -7.93
C LEU A 5 19.07 -28.37 -9.38
N CYS A 6 19.42 -27.30 -10.09
CA CYS A 6 19.80 -27.31 -11.50
C CYS A 6 21.11 -26.57 -11.73
N SER A 7 22.04 -26.66 -10.77
CA SER A 7 23.37 -26.05 -10.92
C SER A 7 24.18 -26.71 -12.03
N ASN A 8 25.11 -25.93 -12.62
CA ASN A 8 26.04 -26.43 -13.64
C ASN A 8 25.34 -26.97 -14.91
N ASN A 9 24.36 -26.20 -15.42
CA ASN A 9 23.64 -26.53 -16.63
C ASN A 9 23.77 -25.39 -17.67
N GLN A 10 23.04 -25.50 -18.76
CA GLN A 10 23.02 -24.51 -19.84
C GLN A 10 21.67 -23.80 -19.92
N LEU A 11 20.96 -23.69 -18.79
CA LEU A 11 19.67 -23.03 -18.73
C LEU A 11 19.84 -21.53 -18.95
N HIS A 12 19.01 -20.96 -19.83
CA HIS A 12 19.07 -19.55 -20.20
C HIS A 12 17.77 -18.79 -19.94
N ARG A 13 16.68 -19.50 -19.66
CA ARG A 13 15.38 -18.89 -19.29
C ARG A 13 14.54 -19.81 -18.41
N ILE A 14 13.63 -19.23 -17.68
CA ILE A 14 12.60 -19.95 -16.92
C ILE A 14 11.32 -19.91 -17.74
N ASP A 15 10.78 -21.08 -18.05
CA ASP A 15 9.55 -21.21 -18.79
C ASP A 15 8.31 -20.86 -17.93
N SER A 16 7.29 -20.26 -18.53
CA SER A 16 6.05 -19.90 -17.83
C SER A 16 5.32 -21.13 -17.29
N ASP A 17 5.36 -22.24 -18.01
CA ASP A 17 4.66 -23.47 -17.65
C ASP A 17 5.30 -24.20 -16.45
N LEU A 18 6.56 -23.92 -16.17
CA LEU A 18 7.29 -24.59 -15.10
C LEU A 18 6.63 -24.34 -13.73
N ALA A 19 6.16 -23.15 -13.48
CA ALA A 19 5.48 -22.80 -12.22
C ALA A 19 4.17 -23.57 -12.02
N GLY A 20 3.41 -23.80 -13.09
CA GLY A 20 2.20 -24.62 -13.08
C GLY A 20 2.47 -26.07 -12.75
N ARG A 21 3.59 -26.62 -13.24
CA ARG A 21 4.05 -27.98 -12.95
C ARG A 21 4.64 -28.14 -11.55
N LEU A 22 5.13 -27.05 -10.95
CA LEU A 22 5.81 -27.05 -9.65
C LEU A 22 5.17 -26.07 -8.64
N PRO A 23 3.86 -26.17 -8.34
CA PRO A 23 3.14 -25.19 -7.51
C PRO A 23 3.60 -25.15 -6.04
N ASN A 24 4.33 -26.17 -5.60
CA ASN A 24 4.83 -26.30 -4.23
C ASN A 24 6.34 -26.02 -4.09
N LEU A 25 6.98 -25.49 -5.14
CA LEU A 25 8.41 -25.22 -5.12
C LEU A 25 8.74 -24.12 -4.11
N LYS A 26 9.66 -24.44 -3.19
CA LYS A 26 10.16 -23.53 -2.14
C LYS A 26 11.61 -23.11 -2.37
N MET A 27 12.40 -24.00 -2.97
CA MET A 27 13.82 -23.78 -3.22
C MET A 27 14.14 -24.07 -4.69
N LEU A 28 14.79 -23.10 -5.34
CA LEU A 28 15.26 -23.22 -6.72
C LEU A 28 16.70 -22.72 -6.80
N ILE A 29 17.62 -23.61 -7.14
CA ILE A 29 19.05 -23.30 -7.27
C ILE A 29 19.46 -23.46 -8.73
N LEU A 30 19.88 -22.35 -9.32
CA LEU A 30 20.27 -22.23 -10.74
C LEU A 30 21.71 -21.73 -10.90
N THR A 31 22.56 -22.01 -9.92
CA THR A 31 23.97 -21.61 -9.91
C THR A 31 24.70 -22.13 -11.14
N ASN A 32 25.60 -21.31 -11.71
CA ASN A 32 26.39 -21.63 -12.88
C ASN A 32 25.54 -22.13 -14.07
N ASN A 33 24.75 -21.22 -14.62
CA ASN A 33 23.93 -21.38 -15.81
C ASN A 33 24.16 -20.21 -16.78
N ARG A 34 23.29 -20.07 -17.79
CA ARG A 34 23.43 -19.05 -18.85
C ARG A 34 22.30 -18.01 -18.84
N PHE A 35 21.83 -17.63 -17.66
CA PHE A 35 20.88 -16.51 -17.54
C PHE A 35 21.61 -15.17 -17.72
N GLU A 36 21.23 -14.37 -18.73
CA GLU A 36 21.97 -13.18 -19.13
C GLU A 36 21.31 -11.88 -18.67
N ASP A 37 19.98 -11.81 -18.73
CA ASP A 37 19.20 -10.60 -18.51
C ASP A 37 18.03 -10.82 -17.53
N LEU A 38 17.38 -9.70 -17.18
CA LEU A 38 16.24 -9.73 -16.25
C LEU A 38 14.98 -10.35 -16.87
N ASP A 39 14.86 -10.31 -18.20
CA ASP A 39 13.72 -10.91 -18.91
C ASP A 39 13.76 -12.42 -18.84
N SER A 40 14.96 -13.02 -18.89
CA SER A 40 15.17 -14.47 -18.78
C SER A 40 14.66 -15.05 -17.46
N ILE A 41 14.64 -14.25 -16.40
CA ILE A 41 14.22 -14.66 -15.06
C ILE A 41 12.85 -14.10 -14.64
N THR A 42 12.15 -13.35 -15.52
CA THR A 42 10.86 -12.71 -15.19
C THR A 42 9.83 -13.69 -14.64
N ASN A 43 9.83 -14.93 -15.10
CA ASN A 43 8.87 -15.97 -14.71
C ASN A 43 9.06 -16.51 -13.28
N VAL A 44 10.11 -16.10 -12.54
CA VAL A 44 10.24 -16.43 -11.10
C VAL A 44 9.03 -15.94 -10.28
N LYS A 45 8.37 -14.87 -10.73
CA LYS A 45 7.15 -14.33 -10.11
C LYS A 45 5.98 -15.32 -10.06
N LEU A 46 5.99 -16.31 -10.94
CA LEU A 46 4.91 -17.29 -11.07
C LEU A 46 4.96 -18.39 -9.99
N PHE A 47 6.08 -18.51 -9.24
CA PHE A 47 6.20 -19.51 -8.17
C PHE A 47 5.63 -18.98 -6.85
N PRO A 48 4.42 -19.42 -6.44
CA PRO A 48 3.68 -18.80 -5.33
C PRO A 48 4.27 -19.07 -3.95
N LYS A 49 5.13 -20.09 -3.82
CA LYS A 49 5.70 -20.57 -2.55
C LYS A 49 7.22 -20.46 -2.48
N LEU A 50 7.87 -19.82 -3.46
CA LEU A 50 9.33 -19.73 -3.53
C LEU A 50 9.89 -18.92 -2.36
N GLN A 51 10.83 -19.50 -1.63
CA GLN A 51 11.48 -18.91 -0.46
C GLN A 51 13.00 -18.78 -0.62
N ILE A 52 13.63 -19.67 -1.37
CA ILE A 52 15.07 -19.68 -1.59
C ILE A 52 15.32 -19.75 -3.09
N LEU A 53 16.12 -18.81 -3.59
CA LEU A 53 16.48 -18.71 -5.01
C LEU A 53 17.96 -18.39 -5.13
N SER A 54 18.65 -18.98 -6.11
CA SER A 54 20.03 -18.62 -6.41
C SER A 54 20.29 -18.61 -7.91
N PHE A 55 20.89 -17.51 -8.37
CA PHE A 55 21.45 -17.32 -9.71
C PHE A 55 22.96 -17.02 -9.66
N VAL A 56 23.63 -17.41 -8.58
CA VAL A 56 25.09 -17.22 -8.46
C VAL A 56 25.77 -17.78 -9.70
N ASP A 57 26.86 -17.13 -10.15
CA ASP A 57 27.61 -17.49 -11.36
C ASP A 57 26.76 -17.50 -12.65
N ASN A 58 25.79 -16.59 -12.73
CA ASN A 58 25.09 -16.24 -13.96
C ASN A 58 25.36 -14.77 -14.32
N MET A 59 25.28 -14.42 -15.60
CA MET A 59 25.47 -13.03 -16.04
C MET A 59 24.41 -12.10 -15.47
N VAL A 60 23.18 -12.57 -15.31
CA VAL A 60 22.07 -11.82 -14.73
C VAL A 60 22.36 -11.35 -13.31
N SER A 61 23.07 -12.12 -12.49
CA SER A 61 23.39 -11.73 -11.11
C SER A 61 24.33 -10.53 -10.99
N LYS A 62 25.01 -10.18 -12.09
CA LYS A 62 25.90 -9.02 -12.18
C LYS A 62 25.19 -7.76 -12.72
N ARG A 63 23.92 -7.87 -13.15
CA ARG A 63 23.18 -6.73 -13.66
C ARG A 63 22.83 -5.74 -12.54
N PRO A 64 22.89 -4.42 -12.83
CA PRO A 64 22.37 -3.44 -11.88
C PRO A 64 20.91 -3.75 -11.57
N ASP A 65 20.52 -3.49 -10.34
CA ASP A 65 19.16 -3.71 -9.81
C ASP A 65 18.63 -5.17 -9.82
N TYR A 66 19.41 -6.14 -10.27
CA TYR A 66 19.03 -7.55 -10.28
C TYR A 66 18.40 -8.00 -8.97
N ARG A 67 19.08 -7.75 -7.86
CA ARG A 67 18.65 -8.19 -6.54
C ARG A 67 17.30 -7.58 -6.14
N LEU A 68 17.14 -6.29 -6.34
CA LEU A 68 15.87 -5.57 -6.06
C LEU A 68 14.75 -6.01 -7.03
N TYR A 69 15.08 -6.25 -8.29
CA TYR A 69 14.14 -6.77 -9.27
C TYR A 69 13.55 -8.12 -8.86
N VAL A 70 14.39 -9.07 -8.46
CA VAL A 70 13.94 -10.41 -8.02
C VAL A 70 13.12 -10.31 -6.73
N ILE A 71 13.55 -9.49 -5.76
CA ILE A 71 12.83 -9.29 -4.50
C ILE A 71 11.44 -8.69 -4.74
N ALA A 72 11.30 -7.74 -5.66
CA ALA A 72 10.02 -7.16 -6.03
C ALA A 72 9.05 -8.19 -6.63
N ARG A 73 9.57 -9.13 -7.43
CA ARG A 73 8.78 -10.17 -8.10
C ARG A 73 8.42 -11.35 -7.20
N CYS A 74 9.20 -11.58 -6.15
CA CYS A 74 9.06 -12.74 -5.25
C CYS A 74 8.80 -12.29 -3.81
N PRO A 75 7.56 -11.93 -3.43
CA PRO A 75 7.25 -11.36 -2.11
C PRO A 75 7.50 -12.33 -0.94
N LYS A 76 7.50 -13.63 -1.18
CA LYS A 76 7.75 -14.67 -0.16
C LYS A 76 9.22 -15.12 -0.09
N LEU A 77 10.09 -14.57 -0.92
CA LEU A 77 11.51 -14.96 -0.97
C LEU A 77 12.21 -14.55 0.33
N LYS A 78 12.87 -15.49 0.98
CA LYS A 78 13.62 -15.26 2.22
C LYS A 78 15.13 -15.15 2.00
N VAL A 79 15.63 -15.90 1.03
CA VAL A 79 17.06 -15.98 0.72
C VAL A 79 17.25 -15.86 -0.79
N LEU A 80 18.11 -14.93 -1.21
CA LEU A 80 18.55 -14.75 -2.59
C LEU A 80 20.07 -14.82 -2.63
N ASP A 81 20.60 -15.72 -3.48
CA ASP A 81 22.05 -15.91 -3.66
C ASP A 81 22.78 -16.13 -2.34
N PHE A 82 22.22 -17.02 -1.50
CA PHE A 82 22.71 -17.36 -0.16
C PHE A 82 22.76 -16.19 0.84
N LYS A 83 22.18 -15.04 0.51
CA LYS A 83 22.06 -13.90 1.40
C LYS A 83 20.58 -13.68 1.81
N PRO A 84 20.28 -13.47 3.10
CA PRO A 84 18.92 -13.20 3.54
C PRO A 84 18.40 -11.91 2.91
N VAL A 85 17.11 -11.89 2.57
CA VAL A 85 16.41 -10.71 2.07
C VAL A 85 15.96 -9.87 3.25
N THR A 86 16.45 -8.65 3.33
CA THR A 86 16.13 -7.72 4.43
C THR A 86 14.83 -6.95 4.18
N ARG A 87 14.28 -6.38 5.25
CA ARG A 87 13.09 -5.51 5.15
C ARG A 87 13.39 -4.26 4.31
N LEU A 88 14.54 -3.66 4.50
CA LEU A 88 14.96 -2.46 3.76
C LEU A 88 15.01 -2.73 2.25
N GLU A 89 15.58 -3.87 1.83
CA GLU A 89 15.61 -4.26 0.42
C GLU A 89 14.20 -4.45 -0.16
N ARG A 90 13.24 -4.95 0.63
CA ARG A 90 11.85 -5.06 0.17
C ARG A 90 11.19 -3.70 -0.02
N GLU A 91 11.45 -2.77 0.87
CA GLU A 91 10.95 -1.40 0.78
C GLU A 91 11.53 -0.69 -0.45
N GLN A 92 12.84 -0.82 -0.70
CA GLN A 92 13.52 -0.29 -1.88
C GLN A 92 13.01 -0.96 -3.17
N ALA A 93 12.90 -2.28 -3.20
CA ALA A 93 12.39 -3.02 -4.34
C ALA A 93 10.94 -2.62 -4.69
N ALA A 94 10.11 -2.44 -3.67
CA ALA A 94 8.74 -1.97 -3.84
C ALA A 94 8.67 -0.52 -4.34
N ALA A 95 9.62 0.34 -3.98
CA ALA A 95 9.67 1.72 -4.46
C ALA A 95 10.08 1.80 -5.95
N ILE A 96 11.02 0.95 -6.37
CA ILE A 96 11.59 1.00 -7.74
C ILE A 96 10.75 0.19 -8.73
N PHE A 97 10.30 -1.01 -8.35
CA PHE A 97 9.64 -1.97 -9.24
C PHE A 97 8.17 -2.22 -8.91
N ALA A 98 7.53 -1.37 -8.08
CA ALA A 98 6.11 -1.53 -7.81
C ALA A 98 5.32 -1.42 -9.11
N GLU A 99 4.50 -2.42 -9.40
CA GLU A 99 3.51 -2.34 -10.47
C GLU A 99 2.63 -1.09 -10.24
N PRO A 100 2.30 -0.32 -11.26
CA PRO A 100 1.46 0.90 -11.13
C PRO A 100 0.14 0.65 -10.40
N SER A 101 -0.40 -0.56 -10.51
CA SER A 101 -1.59 -1.01 -9.79
C SER A 101 -1.39 -1.14 -8.27
N VAL A 102 -0.20 -1.56 -7.83
CA VAL A 102 0.15 -1.71 -6.40
C VAL A 102 0.42 -0.34 -5.77
N LEU A 103 1.07 0.56 -6.52
CA LEU A 103 1.27 1.95 -6.08
C LEU A 103 -0.06 2.67 -5.91
N LYS A 104 -0.99 2.57 -6.88
CA LYS A 104 -2.33 3.15 -6.78
C LYS A 104 -3.11 2.61 -5.58
N ARG A 105 -3.05 1.29 -5.29
CA ARG A 105 -3.72 0.70 -4.12
C ARG A 105 -3.13 1.20 -2.80
N LYS A 106 -1.79 1.27 -2.68
CA LYS A 106 -1.14 1.79 -1.48
C LYS A 106 -1.42 3.27 -1.28
N GLN A 107 -1.47 4.05 -2.36
CA GLN A 107 -1.80 5.47 -2.32
C GLN A 107 -3.26 5.69 -1.92
N ALA A 108 -4.21 4.95 -2.52
CA ALA A 108 -5.61 4.97 -2.13
C ALA A 108 -5.82 4.60 -0.65
N GLN A 109 -5.15 3.54 -0.15
CA GLN A 109 -5.22 3.17 1.27
C GLN A 109 -4.64 4.25 2.21
N ARG A 110 -3.58 4.96 1.80
CA ARG A 110 -3.02 6.08 2.56
C ARG A 110 -3.95 7.28 2.56
N ASP A 111 -4.57 7.57 1.41
CA ASP A 111 -5.52 8.68 1.26
C ASP A 111 -6.80 8.41 2.05
N ASP A 112 -7.28 7.16 2.07
CA ASP A 112 -8.45 6.77 2.86
C ASP A 112 -8.13 6.79 4.37
N ALA A 113 -6.99 6.28 4.80
CA ALA A 113 -6.55 6.37 6.20
C ALA A 113 -6.32 7.83 6.65
N TRP A 114 -5.81 8.67 5.76
CA TRP A 114 -5.68 10.11 6.02
C TRP A 114 -7.04 10.80 6.14
N LYS A 115 -7.98 10.50 5.25
CA LYS A 115 -9.35 11.02 5.32
C LYS A 115 -10.06 10.57 6.59
N GLU A 116 -9.89 9.31 6.97
CA GLU A 116 -10.48 8.74 8.19
C GLU A 116 -9.87 9.35 9.47
N SER A 117 -8.54 9.51 9.50
CA SER A 117 -7.85 10.20 10.60
C SER A 117 -8.27 11.67 10.70
N LYS A 118 -8.38 12.36 9.56
CA LYS A 118 -8.85 13.75 9.53
C LYS A 118 -10.33 13.87 9.94
N ARG A 119 -11.17 12.90 9.56
CA ARG A 119 -12.57 12.83 9.97
C ARG A 119 -12.71 12.56 11.47
N ALA A 120 -11.86 11.72 12.03
CA ALA A 120 -11.80 11.45 13.47
C ALA A 120 -11.29 12.66 14.27
N GLN A 121 -10.33 13.43 13.73
CA GLN A 121 -9.85 14.67 14.37
C GLN A 121 -10.84 15.84 14.25
N LEU A 122 -11.74 15.83 13.27
CA LEU A 122 -12.76 16.86 13.05
C LEU A 122 -14.10 16.51 13.70
N SER A 123 -14.23 15.34 14.33
CA SER A 123 -15.45 14.89 15.00
C SER A 123 -15.29 14.90 16.53
N GLU A 124 -14.98 16.07 17.08
CA GLU A 124 -15.20 16.24 18.52
C GLU A 124 -16.71 16.30 18.80
N PRO A 125 -17.19 15.67 19.87
CA PRO A 125 -18.60 15.78 20.23
C PRO A 125 -18.92 17.24 20.56
N LEU A 126 -20.04 17.75 20.07
CA LEU A 126 -20.53 19.09 20.36
C LEU A 126 -20.59 19.31 21.87
N SER A 127 -19.79 20.26 22.36
CA SER A 127 -19.85 20.67 23.77
C SER A 127 -21.22 21.25 24.10
N ARG A 128 -21.56 21.29 25.40
CA ARG A 128 -22.83 21.84 25.87
C ARG A 128 -23.00 23.31 25.43
N GLU A 129 -21.91 24.06 25.45
CA GLU A 129 -21.86 25.47 25.03
C GLU A 129 -22.12 25.63 23.52
N HIS A 130 -21.52 24.77 22.70
CA HIS A 130 -21.74 24.76 21.25
C HIS A 130 -23.22 24.44 20.91
N LYS A 131 -23.84 23.50 21.64
CA LYS A 131 -25.26 23.15 21.44
C LYS A 131 -26.20 24.32 21.81
N GLU A 132 -25.87 25.04 22.87
CA GLU A 132 -26.65 26.22 23.28
C GLU A 132 -26.50 27.39 22.30
N ALA A 133 -25.30 27.61 21.78
CA ALA A 133 -25.04 28.61 20.75
C ALA A 133 -25.78 28.28 19.44
N LEU A 134 -25.74 27.02 18.99
CA LEU A 134 -26.50 26.59 17.81
C LEU A 134 -28.02 26.73 17.99
N LYS A 135 -28.56 26.41 19.16
CA LYS A 135 -30.00 26.63 19.47
C LYS A 135 -30.39 28.10 19.39
N ARG A 136 -29.53 29.02 19.84
CA ARG A 136 -29.75 30.46 19.69
C ARG A 136 -29.77 30.87 18.21
N LEU A 137 -28.93 30.28 17.38
CA LEU A 137 -28.91 30.52 15.93
C LEU A 137 -30.19 30.00 15.25
N VAL A 138 -30.74 28.87 15.69
CA VAL A 138 -32.06 28.37 15.20
C VAL A 138 -33.17 29.35 15.51
N ILE A 139 -33.19 29.95 16.69
CA ILE A 139 -34.22 30.98 17.07
C ILE A 139 -34.08 32.23 16.24
N GLY A 140 -32.86 32.59 15.79
CA GLY A 140 -32.59 33.77 14.96
C GLY A 140 -32.60 33.54 13.45
N ALA A 141 -32.84 32.30 13.01
CA ALA A 141 -32.86 31.97 11.59
C ALA A 141 -34.07 32.51 10.87
N GLN A 142 -33.88 33.05 9.66
CA GLN A 142 -34.92 33.72 8.88
C GLN A 142 -35.54 32.84 7.79
N THR A 143 -34.92 31.67 7.49
CA THR A 143 -35.37 30.72 6.46
C THR A 143 -35.57 29.32 7.01
N THR A 144 -36.56 28.60 6.46
CA THR A 144 -36.86 27.21 6.86
C THR A 144 -35.70 26.28 6.57
N GLU A 145 -34.99 26.49 5.45
CA GLU A 145 -33.82 25.71 5.05
C GLU A 145 -32.63 25.83 6.04
N GLU A 146 -32.45 27.04 6.58
CA GLU A 146 -31.43 27.31 7.60
C GLU A 146 -31.75 26.62 8.92
N ILE A 147 -33.03 26.61 9.31
CA ILE A 147 -33.51 25.92 10.53
C ILE A 147 -33.25 24.41 10.42
N GLU A 148 -33.67 23.77 9.34
CA GLU A 148 -33.50 22.35 9.09
C GLU A 148 -32.01 21.94 9.10
N ARG A 149 -31.16 22.78 8.52
CA ARG A 149 -29.71 22.55 8.49
C ARG A 149 -29.08 22.61 9.89
N LEU A 150 -29.43 23.61 10.68
CA LEU A 150 -28.96 23.77 12.06
C LEU A 150 -29.47 22.65 12.98
N GLU A 151 -30.73 22.23 12.83
CA GLU A 151 -31.29 21.10 13.59
C GLU A 151 -30.60 19.79 13.24
N THR A 152 -30.26 19.56 11.98
CA THR A 152 -29.51 18.41 11.54
C THR A 152 -28.11 18.36 12.22
N ILE A 153 -27.40 19.46 12.24
CA ILE A 153 -26.11 19.61 12.90
C ILE A 153 -26.21 19.33 14.41
N ILE A 154 -27.24 19.82 15.06
CA ILE A 154 -27.45 19.60 16.50
C ILE A 154 -27.75 18.13 16.78
N ASN A 155 -28.53 17.47 15.93
CA ASN A 155 -28.91 16.07 16.07
C ASN A 155 -27.74 15.12 15.78
N GLU A 156 -26.89 15.44 14.81
CA GLU A 156 -25.66 14.68 14.53
C GLU A 156 -24.66 14.78 15.69
N GLY A 157 -24.69 15.87 16.45
CA GLY A 157 -23.92 16.01 17.67
C GLY A 157 -22.41 16.10 17.48
N VAL A 158 -21.94 16.43 16.27
CA VAL A 158 -20.54 16.46 15.87
C VAL A 158 -20.09 17.89 15.58
N PHE A 159 -18.95 18.31 16.16
CA PHE A 159 -18.35 19.61 15.89
C PHE A 159 -17.51 19.53 14.59
N THR A 160 -17.96 20.19 13.54
CA THR A 160 -17.28 20.24 12.23
C THR A 160 -16.70 21.64 11.97
N ALA A 161 -15.81 21.74 10.98
CA ALA A 161 -15.30 23.05 10.54
C ALA A 161 -16.44 24.00 10.09
N GLU A 162 -17.50 23.46 9.51
CA GLU A 162 -18.71 24.19 9.11
C GLU A 162 -19.43 24.81 10.33
N VAL A 163 -19.51 24.05 11.43
CA VAL A 163 -20.06 24.52 12.71
C VAL A 163 -19.21 25.65 13.29
N ALA A 164 -17.90 25.51 13.23
CA ALA A 164 -16.98 26.57 13.71
C ALA A 164 -17.12 27.85 12.91
N GLU A 165 -17.25 27.78 11.59
CA GLU A 165 -17.48 28.92 10.71
C GLU A 165 -18.83 29.57 10.97
N LEU A 166 -19.91 28.80 11.15
CA LEU A 166 -21.24 29.32 11.48
C LEU A 166 -21.27 30.04 12.82
N LEU A 167 -20.58 29.52 13.82
CA LEU A 167 -20.48 30.16 15.13
C LEU A 167 -19.64 31.45 15.09
N ASN A 168 -18.55 31.46 14.31
CA ASN A 168 -17.67 32.63 14.19
C ASN A 168 -18.26 33.75 13.32
N SER A 169 -18.95 33.43 12.21
CA SER A 169 -19.50 34.42 11.30
C SER A 169 -20.61 35.26 11.92
N ARG A 170 -21.34 34.71 12.90
CA ARG A 170 -22.41 35.44 13.58
C ARG A 170 -22.02 36.04 14.93
N ALA A 171 -20.89 35.61 15.52
CA ALA A 171 -20.35 36.32 16.70
C ALA A 171 -19.95 37.76 16.39
N GLN A 172 -19.64 38.07 15.12
CA GLN A 172 -19.28 39.43 14.66
C GLN A 172 -20.49 40.37 14.39
N HIS A 173 -21.72 39.87 14.48
CA HIS A 173 -22.91 40.65 14.24
C HIS A 173 -23.67 41.07 15.51
N TYR A 174 -23.14 40.76 16.69
CA TYR A 174 -23.75 41.09 17.98
C TYR A 174 -22.87 41.99 18.87
N GLU A 175 -21.82 42.63 18.29
CA GLU A 175 -21.16 43.81 18.87
C GLU A 175 -21.70 45.13 18.15
#